data_af6697e5ced0abbb555db48e2ed903d5
#
_entry.id   af6697e5ced0abbb555db48e2ed903d5
#
_cell.length_a   1.000
_cell.length_b   1.000
_cell.length_c   1.000
_cell.angle_alpha   90.00
_cell.angle_beta   90.00
_cell.angle_gamma   90.00
#
_symmetry.space_group_name_H-M   'P 1'
#
loop_
_entity.id
_entity.type
_entity.pdbx_description
1 polymer ?
#
loop_
_entity_poly.entity_id
_entity_poly.type
_entity_poly.pdbx_seq_one_letter_code
_entity_poly.pdbx_strand_id
1 'polypeptide(L)'
;NIGTPVTLSVLRKGHAKALQFELLREDIQVESVETYDLSSSKQTVSYVRIKNFQIDTSRELKNKLGSLNMIDGVILDLRNNPGGLLEEAIRVSDLFLPGKKRIVSTKGTVVSSVHDAKQFFAAEHLLNIPLVLLINRGSASAAEIVAAALKQNERAIVIGEQSFGKGTVQTLWDLKDGSGLKLTIGEYLTPSGRSIHNIGVMPNLRLIPVTVPELKNGETELGRQEIFTTEKRFGLLS
;
A
#
# COMPACT_ATOMS: atom_id res chain seq x y z
N ASN A 1 14.33 1.38 25.95
CA ASN A 1 13.37 0.52 26.66
C ASN A 1 12.10 1.30 26.97
N ILE A 2 10.94 0.65 26.94
CA ILE A 2 9.64 1.22 27.35
C ILE A 2 9.80 1.77 28.79
N GLY A 3 9.15 2.91 29.09
CA GLY A 3 9.22 3.58 30.38
C GLY A 3 10.49 4.40 30.62
N THR A 4 11.45 4.42 29.69
CA THR A 4 12.63 5.25 29.84
C THR A 4 12.43 6.67 29.27
N PRO A 5 12.96 7.74 29.92
CA PRO A 5 12.84 9.09 29.39
C PRO A 5 13.68 9.29 28.13
N VAL A 6 13.24 10.19 27.26
CA VAL A 6 13.97 10.73 26.12
C VAL A 6 13.70 12.21 25.98
N THR A 7 14.76 12.99 25.76
CA THR A 7 14.64 14.43 25.52
C THR A 7 14.77 14.69 24.02
N LEU A 8 13.76 15.35 23.45
CA LEU A 8 13.78 15.80 22.05
C LEU A 8 14.04 17.30 22.00
N SER A 9 15.00 17.71 21.16
CA SER A 9 15.26 19.11 20.83
C SER A 9 14.65 19.43 19.46
N VAL A 10 13.67 20.31 19.42
CA VAL A 10 12.94 20.66 18.20
C VAL A 10 13.24 22.09 17.77
N LEU A 11 13.80 22.26 16.58
CA LEU A 11 13.90 23.57 15.94
C LEU A 11 12.59 23.89 15.22
N ARG A 12 11.95 24.97 15.60
CA ARG A 12 10.67 25.41 15.02
C ARG A 12 10.77 26.83 14.49
N LYS A 13 10.26 27.06 13.28
CA LYS A 13 10.19 28.41 12.69
C LYS A 13 9.46 29.36 13.64
N GLY A 14 10.02 30.54 13.91
CA GLY A 14 9.48 31.54 14.85
C GLY A 14 10.02 31.43 16.29
N HIS A 15 10.87 30.44 16.60
CA HIS A 15 11.55 30.30 17.89
C HIS A 15 13.05 30.50 17.74
N ALA A 16 13.64 31.38 18.56
CA ALA A 16 15.08 31.67 18.51
C ALA A 16 15.95 30.55 19.08
N LYS A 17 15.40 29.67 19.91
CA LYS A 17 16.08 28.53 20.52
C LYS A 17 15.31 27.25 20.28
N ALA A 18 16.04 26.12 20.30
CA ALA A 18 15.41 24.80 20.28
C ALA A 18 14.50 24.59 21.49
N LEU A 19 13.31 24.11 21.24
CA LEU A 19 12.36 23.69 22.27
C LEU A 19 12.77 22.31 22.78
N GLN A 20 12.75 22.09 24.09
CA GLN A 20 13.06 20.81 24.71
C GLN A 20 11.75 20.14 25.15
N PHE A 21 11.59 18.86 24.81
CA PHE A 21 10.47 18.02 25.22
C PHE A 21 11.01 16.78 25.92
N GLU A 22 10.61 16.57 27.16
CA GLU A 22 10.86 15.32 27.86
C GLU A 22 9.67 14.40 27.68
N LEU A 23 9.90 13.21 27.11
CA LEU A 23 8.92 12.21 26.79
C LEU A 23 9.30 10.88 27.45
N LEU A 24 8.31 10.09 27.81
CA LEU A 24 8.52 8.68 28.19
C LEU A 24 8.31 7.82 26.95
N ARG A 25 9.17 6.81 26.76
CA ARG A 25 8.97 5.81 25.71
C ARG A 25 7.82 4.88 26.11
N GLU A 26 6.84 4.81 25.26
CA GLU A 26 5.68 3.93 25.40
C GLU A 26 5.57 3.02 24.18
N ASP A 27 4.82 1.94 24.31
CA ASP A 27 4.46 1.10 23.15
C ASP A 27 3.29 1.78 22.44
N ILE A 28 3.60 2.39 21.29
CA ILE A 28 2.63 3.13 20.49
C ILE A 28 2.04 2.17 19.45
N GLN A 29 0.82 1.72 19.70
CA GLN A 29 0.06 0.99 18.68
C GLN A 29 -0.56 1.99 17.70
N VAL A 30 0.09 2.12 16.54
CA VAL A 30 -0.43 2.95 15.46
C VAL A 30 -1.26 2.07 14.52
N GLU A 31 -2.54 2.38 14.36
CA GLU A 31 -3.38 1.70 13.36
C GLU A 31 -2.77 1.83 11.96
N SER A 32 -2.56 0.69 11.31
CA SER A 32 -2.05 0.63 9.94
C SER A 32 -3.15 0.71 8.88
N VAL A 33 -4.40 0.44 9.27
CA VAL A 33 -5.56 0.39 8.38
C VAL A 33 -6.61 1.39 8.83
N GLU A 34 -7.04 2.25 7.93
CA GLU A 34 -8.19 3.15 8.12
C GLU A 34 -9.33 2.73 7.18
N THR A 35 -10.56 2.84 7.66
CA THR A 35 -11.75 2.52 6.86
C THR A 35 -12.73 3.67 6.88
N TYR A 36 -13.32 3.95 5.74
CA TYR A 36 -14.36 4.96 5.58
C TYR A 36 -15.50 4.37 4.76
N ASP A 37 -16.72 4.63 5.18
CA ASP A 37 -17.92 4.24 4.48
C ASP A 37 -18.23 5.26 3.37
N LEU A 38 -18.24 4.80 2.12
CA LEU A 38 -18.62 5.59 0.94
C LEU A 38 -19.98 5.14 0.39
N SER A 39 -20.78 4.49 1.22
CA SER A 39 -22.05 3.92 0.82
C SER A 39 -23.06 5.00 0.39
N SER A 40 -23.89 4.65 -0.55
CA SER A 40 -25.04 5.41 -1.00
C SER A 40 -26.33 4.65 -0.69
N SER A 41 -27.48 5.24 -1.03
CA SER A 41 -28.77 4.54 -0.90
C SER A 41 -28.89 3.28 -1.78
N LYS A 42 -27.98 3.06 -2.72
CA LYS A 42 -28.03 1.95 -3.69
C LYS A 42 -26.87 0.98 -3.58
N GLN A 43 -25.75 1.37 -3.01
CA GLN A 43 -24.51 0.57 -2.99
C GLN A 43 -23.74 0.81 -1.70
N THR A 44 -23.17 -0.25 -1.15
CA THR A 44 -22.29 -0.24 0.02
C THR A 44 -20.85 -0.38 -0.44
N VAL A 45 -20.10 0.72 -0.43
CA VAL A 45 -18.70 0.76 -0.84
C VAL A 45 -17.82 1.11 0.34
N SER A 46 -16.84 0.26 0.64
CA SER A 46 -15.84 0.53 1.67
C SER A 46 -14.56 1.10 1.05
N TYR A 47 -14.13 2.25 1.53
CA TYR A 47 -12.79 2.76 1.27
C TYR A 47 -11.88 2.35 2.42
N VAL A 48 -10.78 1.70 2.08
CA VAL A 48 -9.80 1.17 3.02
C VAL A 48 -8.43 1.69 2.66
N ARG A 49 -7.77 2.35 3.58
CA ARG A 49 -6.41 2.84 3.41
C ARG A 49 -5.45 2.04 4.27
N ILE A 50 -4.42 1.46 3.66
CA ILE A 50 -3.28 0.86 4.38
C ILE A 50 -2.13 1.87 4.34
N LYS A 51 -1.75 2.39 5.50
CA LYS A 51 -0.69 3.41 5.62
C LYS A 51 0.72 2.81 5.47
N ASN A 52 0.92 1.63 6.03
CA ASN A 52 2.14 0.84 5.97
C ASN A 52 1.84 -0.63 6.29
N PHE A 53 2.81 -1.53 6.08
CA PHE A 53 2.69 -2.94 6.42
C PHE A 53 3.49 -3.23 7.69
N GLN A 54 2.85 -3.17 8.83
CA GLN A 54 3.39 -3.54 10.14
C GLN A 54 2.80 -4.87 10.62
N ILE A 55 3.28 -5.37 11.75
CA ILE A 55 2.75 -6.58 12.38
C ILE A 55 1.22 -6.41 12.53
N ASP A 56 0.47 -7.45 12.15
CA ASP A 56 -0.99 -7.54 12.25
C ASP A 56 -1.81 -6.67 11.26
N THR A 57 -1.20 -5.97 10.31
CA THR A 57 -1.93 -5.21 9.28
C THR A 57 -2.98 -6.05 8.55
N SER A 58 -2.65 -7.29 8.18
CA SER A 58 -3.58 -8.20 7.52
C SER A 58 -4.75 -8.61 8.41
N ARG A 59 -4.50 -8.81 9.71
CA ARG A 59 -5.54 -9.11 10.70
C ARG A 59 -6.45 -7.91 10.94
N GLU A 60 -5.87 -6.72 11.06
CA GLU A 60 -6.60 -5.47 11.19
C GLU A 60 -7.52 -5.24 9.99
N LEU A 61 -7.00 -5.40 8.78
CA LEU A 61 -7.75 -5.31 7.54
C LEU A 61 -8.92 -6.30 7.50
N LYS A 62 -8.64 -7.58 7.80
CA LYS A 62 -9.65 -8.64 7.83
C LYS A 62 -10.78 -8.32 8.80
N ASN A 63 -10.44 -7.87 10.02
CA ASN A 63 -11.44 -7.54 11.03
C ASN A 63 -12.31 -6.35 10.59
N LYS A 64 -11.69 -5.30 10.06
CA LYS A 64 -12.42 -4.12 9.57
C LYS A 64 -13.33 -4.45 8.38
N LEU A 65 -12.88 -5.26 7.42
CA LEU A 65 -13.73 -5.70 6.30
C LEU A 65 -14.78 -6.73 6.73
N GLY A 66 -14.46 -7.61 7.69
CA GLY A 66 -15.38 -8.63 8.19
C GLY A 66 -16.51 -8.07 9.06
N SER A 67 -16.33 -6.87 9.63
CA SER A 67 -17.39 -6.18 10.38
C SER A 67 -18.44 -5.49 9.49
N LEU A 68 -18.16 -5.37 8.19
CA LEU A 68 -19.05 -4.73 7.23
C LEU A 68 -20.00 -5.78 6.65
N ASN A 69 -21.27 -5.68 6.98
CA ASN A 69 -22.31 -6.54 6.43
C ASN A 69 -22.62 -6.12 4.97
N MET A 70 -22.49 -7.06 4.03
CA MET A 70 -22.83 -6.87 2.60
C MET A 70 -22.15 -5.65 1.97
N ILE A 71 -20.90 -5.83 1.53
CA ILE A 71 -20.15 -4.83 0.77
C ILE A 71 -20.29 -5.14 -0.71
N ASP A 72 -20.70 -4.14 -1.51
CA ASP A 72 -20.79 -4.25 -2.98
C ASP A 72 -19.44 -3.99 -3.66
N GLY A 73 -18.47 -3.37 -2.96
CA GLY A 73 -17.15 -3.12 -3.49
C GLY A 73 -16.17 -2.56 -2.47
N VAL A 74 -14.88 -2.70 -2.76
CA VAL A 74 -13.78 -2.16 -1.95
C VAL A 74 -12.87 -1.28 -2.79
N ILE A 75 -12.53 -0.12 -2.26
CA ILE A 75 -11.43 0.71 -2.74
C ILE A 75 -10.29 0.56 -1.75
N LEU A 76 -9.21 -0.11 -2.17
CA LEU A 76 -8.01 -0.30 -1.36
C LEU A 76 -6.96 0.77 -1.71
N ASP A 77 -6.68 1.68 -0.81
CA ASP A 77 -5.75 2.78 -1.04
C ASP A 77 -4.37 2.49 -0.46
N LEU A 78 -3.39 2.35 -1.35
CA LEU A 78 -1.97 2.21 -1.04
C LEU A 78 -1.16 3.45 -1.43
N ARG A 79 -1.79 4.58 -1.71
CA ARG A 79 -1.07 5.82 -2.03
C ARG A 79 -0.26 6.30 -0.82
N ASN A 80 1.00 6.68 -1.09
CA ASN A 80 1.97 7.08 -0.06
C ASN A 80 2.28 5.99 0.98
N ASN A 81 2.03 4.72 0.66
CA ASN A 81 2.40 3.59 1.49
C ASN A 81 3.86 3.18 1.16
N PRO A 82 4.84 3.39 2.06
CA PRO A 82 6.26 3.10 1.78
C PRO A 82 6.59 1.61 1.80
N GLY A 83 5.60 0.76 2.07
CA GLY A 83 5.78 -0.68 2.26
C GLY A 83 5.83 -1.08 3.72
N GLY A 84 6.67 -2.05 4.03
CA GLY A 84 6.85 -2.64 5.35
C GLY A 84 7.15 -4.13 5.27
N LEU A 85 6.50 -4.93 6.12
CA LEU A 85 6.75 -6.36 6.24
C LEU A 85 6.23 -7.14 5.02
N LEU A 86 7.11 -7.95 4.41
CA LEU A 86 6.77 -8.83 3.29
C LEU A 86 5.63 -9.78 3.63
N GLU A 87 5.70 -10.41 4.80
CA GLU A 87 4.70 -11.38 5.24
C GLU A 87 3.30 -10.76 5.32
N GLU A 88 3.20 -9.51 5.74
CA GLU A 88 1.92 -8.81 5.80
C GLU A 88 1.38 -8.46 4.40
N ALA A 89 2.26 -8.10 3.45
CA ALA A 89 1.86 -7.92 2.06
C ALA A 89 1.34 -9.22 1.43
N ILE A 90 2.00 -10.34 1.73
CA ILE A 90 1.55 -11.68 1.28
C ILE A 90 0.19 -12.00 1.87
N ARG A 91 -0.01 -11.82 3.18
CA ARG A 91 -1.29 -12.08 3.85
C ARG A 91 -2.42 -11.17 3.38
N VAL A 92 -2.14 -9.88 3.17
CA VAL A 92 -3.11 -8.94 2.59
C VAL A 92 -3.50 -9.36 1.18
N SER A 93 -2.54 -9.78 0.34
CA SER A 93 -2.84 -10.30 -1.00
C SER A 93 -3.69 -11.58 -0.93
N ASP A 94 -3.39 -12.46 0.03
CA ASP A 94 -4.11 -13.74 0.24
C ASP A 94 -5.58 -13.54 0.63
N LEU A 95 -5.93 -12.40 1.26
CA LEU A 95 -7.34 -12.06 1.56
C LEU A 95 -8.21 -11.95 0.30
N PHE A 96 -7.64 -11.53 -0.81
CA PHE A 96 -8.37 -11.20 -2.03
C PHE A 96 -8.13 -12.19 -3.18
N LEU A 97 -7.15 -13.09 -3.07
CA LEU A 97 -6.79 -14.02 -4.14
C LEU A 97 -7.30 -15.44 -3.85
N PRO A 98 -7.84 -16.14 -4.86
CA PRO A 98 -8.13 -17.55 -4.73
C PRO A 98 -6.82 -18.34 -4.58
N GLY A 99 -6.90 -19.51 -3.97
CA GLY A 99 -5.74 -20.35 -3.71
C GLY A 99 -4.90 -20.70 -4.95
N LYS A 100 -3.62 -20.92 -4.76
CA LYS A 100 -2.61 -21.25 -5.80
C LYS A 100 -2.26 -20.09 -6.75
N LYS A 101 -2.81 -18.90 -6.58
CA LYS A 101 -2.40 -17.71 -7.35
C LYS A 101 -1.07 -17.19 -6.82
N ARG A 102 -0.10 -16.97 -7.71
CA ARG A 102 1.19 -16.41 -7.35
C ARG A 102 1.03 -15.00 -6.78
N ILE A 103 1.65 -14.73 -5.62
CA ILE A 103 1.69 -13.39 -5.03
C ILE A 103 3.02 -12.72 -5.38
N VAL A 104 4.13 -13.36 -5.01
CA VAL A 104 5.48 -12.84 -5.20
C VAL A 104 6.47 -13.99 -5.20
N SER A 105 7.60 -13.83 -5.87
CA SER A 105 8.77 -14.65 -5.65
C SER A 105 9.99 -13.78 -5.37
N THR A 106 10.99 -14.36 -4.74
CA THR A 106 12.29 -13.70 -4.53
C THR A 106 13.34 -14.43 -5.35
N LYS A 107 14.27 -13.68 -5.92
CA LYS A 107 15.43 -14.22 -6.63
C LYS A 107 16.67 -13.53 -6.09
N GLY A 108 17.57 -14.30 -5.53
CA GLY A 108 18.85 -13.81 -5.03
C GLY A 108 19.90 -14.91 -5.02
N THR A 109 21.14 -14.54 -4.67
CA THR A 109 22.26 -15.49 -4.60
C THR A 109 22.11 -16.46 -3.44
N VAL A 110 21.49 -16.01 -2.35
CA VAL A 110 21.38 -16.76 -1.08
C VAL A 110 19.95 -17.18 -0.81
N VAL A 111 18.96 -16.40 -1.27
CA VAL A 111 17.55 -16.62 -0.97
C VAL A 111 16.73 -16.64 -2.25
N SER A 112 16.03 -17.76 -2.46
CA SER A 112 14.99 -17.86 -3.48
C SER A 112 13.75 -18.46 -2.82
N SER A 113 12.62 -17.80 -2.94
CA SER A 113 11.35 -18.27 -2.40
C SER A 113 10.18 -17.95 -3.33
N VAL A 114 9.12 -18.69 -3.15
CA VAL A 114 7.89 -18.54 -3.92
C VAL A 114 6.72 -18.49 -2.95
N HIS A 115 5.89 -17.47 -3.09
CA HIS A 115 4.71 -17.29 -2.24
C HIS A 115 3.45 -17.25 -3.10
N ASP A 116 2.62 -18.26 -2.92
CA ASP A 116 1.32 -18.39 -3.55
C ASP A 116 0.21 -18.18 -2.52
N ALA A 117 -0.94 -17.73 -2.97
CA ALA A 117 -2.13 -17.59 -2.14
C ALA A 117 -2.55 -18.96 -1.59
N LYS A 118 -2.83 -19.01 -0.29
CA LYS A 118 -3.17 -20.22 0.46
C LYS A 118 -4.62 -20.24 0.94
N GLN A 119 -5.33 -19.10 0.81
CA GLN A 119 -6.69 -18.89 1.32
C GLN A 119 -6.85 -19.07 2.84
N PHE A 120 -5.77 -19.04 3.61
CA PHE A 120 -5.85 -19.15 5.08
C PHE A 120 -6.59 -17.97 5.72
N PHE A 121 -6.54 -16.82 5.07
CA PHE A 121 -7.13 -15.59 5.57
C PHE A 121 -8.34 -15.14 4.76
N ALA A 122 -8.58 -15.74 3.59
CA ALA A 122 -9.64 -15.32 2.71
C ALA A 122 -11.00 -15.46 3.38
N ALA A 123 -11.73 -14.36 3.42
CA ALA A 123 -13.17 -14.43 3.61
C ALA A 123 -13.78 -14.65 2.23
N GLU A 124 -14.60 -15.67 2.04
CA GLU A 124 -15.10 -16.10 0.73
C GLU A 124 -15.79 -14.96 -0.04
N HIS A 125 -16.49 -14.08 0.69
CA HIS A 125 -17.15 -12.92 0.11
C HIS A 125 -16.14 -11.90 -0.48
N LEU A 126 -14.89 -11.79 0.07
CA LEU A 126 -13.87 -10.87 -0.44
C LEU A 126 -13.26 -11.33 -1.77
N LEU A 127 -13.38 -12.60 -2.13
CA LEU A 127 -12.81 -13.12 -3.37
C LEU A 127 -13.54 -12.61 -4.62
N ASN A 128 -14.84 -12.29 -4.50
CA ASN A 128 -15.69 -12.00 -5.64
C ASN A 128 -16.19 -10.55 -5.72
N ILE A 129 -16.01 -9.74 -4.67
CA ILE A 129 -16.44 -8.35 -4.70
C ILE A 129 -15.58 -7.51 -5.65
N PRO A 130 -16.12 -6.50 -6.34
CA PRO A 130 -15.36 -5.52 -7.07
C PRO A 130 -14.27 -4.89 -6.21
N LEU A 131 -13.04 -4.88 -6.72
CA LEU A 131 -11.87 -4.35 -6.02
C LEU A 131 -11.14 -3.35 -6.90
N VAL A 132 -11.01 -2.12 -6.42
CA VAL A 132 -10.18 -1.07 -7.00
C VAL A 132 -8.99 -0.81 -6.09
N LEU A 133 -7.81 -0.71 -6.66
CA LEU A 133 -6.58 -0.42 -5.94
C LEU A 133 -6.03 0.94 -6.36
N LEU A 134 -5.75 1.82 -5.40
CA LEU A 134 -5.15 3.12 -5.65
C LEU A 134 -3.67 3.10 -5.32
N ILE A 135 -2.83 3.55 -6.25
CA ILE A 135 -1.37 3.69 -6.07
C ILE A 135 -0.89 5.05 -6.57
N ASN A 136 0.28 5.47 -6.08
CA ASN A 136 0.99 6.63 -6.58
C ASN A 136 2.52 6.43 -6.44
N ARG A 137 3.29 7.45 -6.77
CA ARG A 137 4.76 7.44 -6.67
C ARG A 137 5.30 7.19 -5.26
N GLY A 138 4.48 7.39 -4.22
CA GLY A 138 4.82 7.07 -2.83
C GLY A 138 4.51 5.62 -2.44
N SER A 139 3.87 4.83 -3.32
CA SER A 139 3.64 3.40 -3.10
C SER A 139 4.91 2.61 -3.38
N ALA A 140 5.48 1.92 -2.39
CA ALA A 140 6.78 1.29 -2.52
C ALA A 140 6.85 -0.11 -1.85
N SER A 141 7.78 -0.97 -2.31
CA SER A 141 8.14 -2.24 -1.65
C SER A 141 6.94 -3.17 -1.44
N ALA A 142 6.53 -3.47 -0.19
CA ALA A 142 5.39 -4.31 0.15
C ALA A 142 4.07 -3.85 -0.52
N ALA A 143 3.86 -2.53 -0.67
CA ALA A 143 2.72 -1.98 -1.38
C ALA A 143 2.74 -2.33 -2.87
N GLU A 144 3.93 -2.39 -3.47
CA GLU A 144 4.10 -2.78 -4.88
C GLU A 144 3.88 -4.28 -5.07
N ILE A 145 4.23 -5.09 -4.07
CA ILE A 145 3.94 -6.54 -4.08
C ILE A 145 2.44 -6.78 -4.13
N VAL A 146 1.67 -6.12 -3.25
CA VAL A 146 0.20 -6.23 -3.26
C VAL A 146 -0.38 -5.73 -4.58
N ALA A 147 0.08 -4.58 -5.07
CA ALA A 147 -0.41 -4.01 -6.32
C ALA A 147 -0.12 -4.92 -7.53
N ALA A 148 1.09 -5.48 -7.63
CA ALA A 148 1.46 -6.40 -8.70
C ALA A 148 0.68 -7.72 -8.61
N ALA A 149 0.54 -8.27 -7.39
CA ALA A 149 -0.18 -9.52 -7.16
C ALA A 149 -1.66 -9.41 -7.58
N LEU A 150 -2.36 -8.38 -7.11
CA LEU A 150 -3.78 -8.19 -7.41
C LEU A 150 -4.01 -7.83 -8.87
N LYS A 151 -3.14 -6.99 -9.47
CA LYS A 151 -3.24 -6.61 -10.87
C LYS A 151 -3.00 -7.78 -11.82
N GLN A 152 -1.87 -8.51 -11.64
CA GLN A 152 -1.46 -9.55 -12.58
C GLN A 152 -2.28 -10.84 -12.45
N ASN A 153 -2.97 -11.03 -11.34
CA ASN A 153 -3.99 -12.07 -11.20
C ASN A 153 -5.39 -11.61 -11.62
N GLU A 154 -5.51 -10.41 -12.22
CA GLU A 154 -6.77 -9.85 -12.71
C GLU A 154 -7.83 -9.69 -11.62
N ARG A 155 -7.38 -9.54 -10.37
CA ARG A 155 -8.26 -9.44 -9.20
C ARG A 155 -8.73 -8.02 -8.94
N ALA A 156 -7.90 -7.03 -9.25
CA ALA A 156 -8.21 -5.62 -9.01
C ALA A 156 -7.88 -4.76 -10.22
N ILE A 157 -8.65 -3.70 -10.41
CA ILE A 157 -8.32 -2.61 -11.31
C ILE A 157 -7.42 -1.64 -10.54
N VAL A 158 -6.21 -1.43 -11.02
CA VAL A 158 -5.24 -0.50 -10.41
C VAL A 158 -5.35 0.86 -11.06
N ILE A 159 -5.57 1.88 -10.25
CA ILE A 159 -5.77 3.28 -10.69
C ILE A 159 -4.74 4.19 -10.01
N GLY A 160 -4.25 5.19 -10.72
CA GLY A 160 -3.37 6.22 -10.16
C GLY A 160 -2.12 6.48 -10.96
N GLU A 161 -0.97 6.64 -10.28
CA GLU A 161 0.33 6.84 -10.89
C GLU A 161 1.18 5.58 -10.79
N GLN A 162 2.22 5.50 -11.62
CA GLN A 162 3.26 4.48 -11.49
C GLN A 162 3.88 4.50 -10.09
N SER A 163 4.05 3.34 -9.46
CA SER A 163 4.64 3.21 -8.14
C SER A 163 6.16 3.47 -8.14
N PHE A 164 6.78 3.44 -6.98
CA PHE A 164 8.16 3.87 -6.76
C PHE A 164 9.22 3.00 -7.46
N GLY A 165 9.06 1.67 -7.44
CA GLY A 165 10.05 0.74 -8.00
C GLY A 165 11.10 0.26 -7.00
N LYS A 166 10.73 0.01 -5.75
CA LYS A 166 11.63 -0.60 -4.74
C LYS A 166 11.47 -2.11 -4.71
N GLY A 167 12.18 -2.80 -5.60
CA GLY A 167 12.12 -4.26 -5.77
C GLY A 167 13.22 -5.05 -5.08
N THR A 168 14.02 -4.47 -4.19
CA THR A 168 15.14 -5.15 -3.54
C THR A 168 14.75 -5.78 -2.21
N VAL A 169 15.24 -7.02 -1.98
CA VAL A 169 15.18 -7.71 -0.68
C VAL A 169 16.40 -7.35 0.12
N GLN A 170 16.20 -6.78 1.30
CA GLN A 170 17.28 -6.38 2.19
C GLN A 170 17.20 -7.16 3.51
N THR A 171 18.36 -7.56 4.02
CA THR A 171 18.51 -8.20 5.33
C THR A 171 19.43 -7.36 6.20
N LEU A 172 19.09 -7.27 7.48
CA LEU A 172 19.91 -6.65 8.50
C LEU A 172 20.55 -7.77 9.33
N TRP A 173 21.86 -7.69 9.51
CA TRP A 173 22.61 -8.57 10.42
C TRP A 173 23.15 -7.73 11.56
N ASP A 174 22.86 -8.16 12.78
CA ASP A 174 23.47 -7.60 13.98
C ASP A 174 24.87 -8.16 14.12
N LEU A 175 25.87 -7.31 14.26
CA LEU A 175 27.27 -7.66 14.45
C LEU A 175 27.60 -7.73 15.93
N LYS A 176 28.69 -8.48 16.28
CA LYS A 176 29.10 -8.72 17.68
C LYS A 176 29.47 -7.45 18.45
N ASP A 177 29.84 -6.40 17.76
CA ASP A 177 30.20 -5.10 18.32
C ASP A 177 28.97 -4.18 18.54
N GLY A 178 27.75 -4.69 18.28
CA GLY A 178 26.51 -3.94 18.41
C GLY A 178 26.17 -3.08 17.18
N SER A 179 27.00 -3.10 16.14
CA SER A 179 26.67 -2.47 14.84
C SER A 179 25.77 -3.37 13.99
N GLY A 180 25.12 -2.79 12.98
CA GLY A 180 24.26 -3.53 12.04
C GLY A 180 24.77 -3.42 10.60
N LEU A 181 24.73 -4.55 9.88
CA LEU A 181 25.07 -4.62 8.47
C LEU A 181 23.78 -4.87 7.66
N LYS A 182 23.41 -3.90 6.81
CA LYS A 182 22.27 -4.00 5.92
C LYS A 182 22.73 -4.27 4.49
N LEU A 183 22.36 -5.43 3.95
CA LEU A 183 22.72 -5.83 2.60
C LEU A 183 21.50 -6.16 1.75
N THR A 184 21.59 -5.86 0.46
CA THR A 184 20.66 -6.37 -0.55
C THR A 184 21.06 -7.79 -0.91
N ILE A 185 20.13 -8.75 -0.72
CA ILE A 185 20.37 -10.18 -0.94
C ILE A 185 19.58 -10.76 -2.11
N GLY A 186 18.69 -9.99 -2.72
CA GLY A 186 17.89 -10.41 -3.84
C GLY A 186 16.89 -9.36 -4.30
N GLU A 187 16.03 -9.76 -5.22
CA GLU A 187 14.96 -8.95 -5.79
C GLU A 187 13.61 -9.63 -5.64
N TYR A 188 12.55 -8.81 -5.53
CA TYR A 188 11.17 -9.26 -5.64
C TYR A 188 10.76 -9.37 -7.12
N LEU A 189 10.18 -10.51 -7.46
CA LEU A 189 9.59 -10.75 -8.76
C LEU A 189 8.06 -10.83 -8.64
N THR A 190 7.37 -10.16 -9.55
CA THR A 190 5.92 -10.19 -9.68
C THR A 190 5.41 -11.58 -10.05
N PRO A 191 4.10 -11.86 -10.04
CA PRO A 191 3.55 -13.13 -10.51
C PRO A 191 4.02 -13.55 -11.91
N SER A 192 4.24 -12.59 -12.81
CA SER A 192 4.80 -12.86 -14.15
C SER A 192 6.31 -13.07 -14.20
N GLY A 193 7.00 -13.08 -13.06
CA GLY A 193 8.45 -13.27 -12.97
C GLY A 193 9.29 -12.03 -13.31
N ARG A 194 8.67 -10.85 -13.40
CA ARG A 194 9.37 -9.58 -13.71
C ARG A 194 9.78 -8.85 -12.43
N SER A 195 10.98 -8.29 -12.41
CA SER A 195 11.42 -7.41 -11.33
C SER A 195 10.62 -6.10 -11.35
N ILE A 196 10.27 -5.61 -10.16
CA ILE A 196 9.70 -4.27 -9.97
C ILE A 196 10.78 -3.21 -9.70
N HIS A 197 12.04 -3.64 -9.55
CA HIS A 197 13.14 -2.72 -9.20
C HIS A 197 13.39 -1.69 -10.30
N ASN A 198 13.38 -0.41 -9.92
CA ASN A 198 13.48 0.78 -10.79
C ASN A 198 12.38 0.91 -11.86
N ILE A 199 11.40 0.01 -11.87
CA ILE A 199 10.29 0.01 -12.84
C ILE A 199 8.98 0.36 -12.14
N GLY A 200 8.73 -0.20 -10.96
CA GLY A 200 7.45 -0.07 -10.27
C GLY A 200 6.31 -0.83 -10.92
N VAL A 201 5.11 -0.56 -10.43
CA VAL A 201 3.86 -1.10 -10.95
C VAL A 201 3.12 -0.01 -11.72
N MET A 202 2.89 -0.24 -13.01
CA MET A 202 2.07 0.64 -13.84
C MET A 202 0.59 0.40 -13.53
N PRO A 203 -0.23 1.43 -13.30
CA PRO A 203 -1.67 1.26 -13.12
C PRO A 203 -2.36 0.81 -14.42
N ASN A 204 -3.58 0.28 -14.32
CA ASN A 204 -4.44 0.01 -15.47
C ASN A 204 -5.01 1.32 -16.02
N LEU A 205 -5.41 2.21 -15.11
CA LEU A 205 -5.89 3.56 -15.43
C LEU A 205 -4.94 4.59 -14.80
N ARG A 206 -4.20 5.28 -15.66
CA ARG A 206 -3.25 6.30 -15.21
C ARG A 206 -3.99 7.61 -14.95
N LEU A 207 -3.80 8.16 -13.74
CA LEU A 207 -4.21 9.50 -13.38
C LEU A 207 -3.01 10.45 -13.47
N ILE A 208 -3.23 11.61 -14.05
CA ILE A 208 -2.23 12.67 -14.11
C ILE A 208 -2.63 13.69 -13.04
N PRO A 209 -1.78 13.97 -12.04
CA PRO A 209 -2.09 15.01 -11.07
C PRO A 209 -2.16 16.37 -11.78
N VAL A 210 -3.24 17.08 -11.56
CA VAL A 210 -3.42 18.45 -12.04
C VAL A 210 -3.41 19.39 -10.86
N THR A 211 -2.71 20.52 -11.00
CA THR A 211 -2.78 21.60 -10.02
C THR A 211 -3.95 22.49 -10.41
N VAL A 212 -4.95 22.54 -9.54
CA VAL A 212 -6.06 23.48 -9.70
C VAL A 212 -5.63 24.80 -9.08
N PRO A 213 -5.57 25.90 -9.84
CA PRO A 213 -5.28 27.21 -9.28
C PRO A 213 -6.36 27.60 -8.26
N GLU A 214 -5.96 28.06 -7.08
CA GLU A 214 -6.91 28.70 -6.16
C GLU A 214 -7.39 30.01 -6.76
N LEU A 215 -8.67 30.10 -7.03
CA LEU A 215 -9.29 31.38 -7.40
C LEU A 215 -9.35 32.28 -6.17
N LYS A 216 -9.04 33.56 -6.34
CA LYS A 216 -8.93 34.57 -5.27
C LYS A 216 -10.20 34.76 -4.42
N ASN A 217 -11.32 34.14 -4.76
CA ASN A 217 -12.61 34.23 -4.08
C ASN A 217 -13.09 32.93 -3.42
N GLY A 218 -12.24 31.90 -3.29
CA GLY A 218 -12.64 30.65 -2.64
C GLY A 218 -13.60 29.77 -3.44
N GLU A 219 -13.91 30.14 -4.67
CA GLU A 219 -14.69 29.33 -5.60
C GLU A 219 -13.74 28.56 -6.53
N THR A 220 -13.82 27.25 -6.53
CA THR A 220 -13.13 26.40 -7.49
C THR A 220 -13.99 26.24 -8.73
N GLU A 221 -13.63 26.92 -9.80
CA GLU A 221 -14.19 26.66 -11.13
C GLU A 221 -13.63 25.33 -11.67
N LEU A 222 -14.02 24.23 -11.06
CA LEU A 222 -13.90 22.92 -11.65
C LEU A 222 -15.11 22.71 -12.57
N GLY A 223 -14.99 23.17 -13.80
CA GLY A 223 -15.90 22.73 -14.85
C GLY A 223 -15.87 21.20 -14.89
N ARG A 224 -17.02 20.56 -14.68
CA ARG A 224 -17.19 19.08 -14.63
C ARG A 224 -16.66 18.32 -15.87
N GLN A 225 -16.09 19.00 -16.84
CA GLN A 225 -15.64 18.44 -18.13
C GLN A 225 -14.12 18.25 -18.27
N GLU A 226 -13.27 18.80 -17.39
CA GLU A 226 -11.81 18.79 -17.59
C GLU A 226 -11.04 17.82 -16.69
N ILE A 227 -11.68 17.13 -15.74
CA ILE A 227 -11.00 16.21 -14.81
C ILE A 227 -10.60 14.89 -15.49
N PHE A 228 -11.16 14.59 -16.64
CA PHE A 228 -10.90 13.36 -17.40
C PHE A 228 -10.40 13.67 -18.82
N THR A 229 -9.18 14.18 -18.94
CA THR A 229 -8.46 14.00 -20.21
C THR A 229 -8.00 12.55 -20.30
N THR A 230 -8.91 11.70 -20.72
CA THR A 230 -8.55 10.38 -21.23
C THR A 230 -7.79 10.61 -22.52
N GLU A 231 -6.50 10.26 -22.58
CA GLU A 231 -5.91 9.93 -23.87
C GLU A 231 -6.80 8.84 -24.49
N LYS A 232 -7.43 9.18 -25.60
CA LYS A 232 -8.28 8.27 -26.40
C LYS A 232 -7.44 7.08 -26.85
N ARG A 233 -7.45 6.00 -26.10
CA ARG A 233 -7.13 4.64 -26.56
C ARG A 233 -7.75 3.60 -25.64
N PHE A 234 -9.07 3.57 -25.57
CA PHE A 234 -9.77 2.35 -25.25
C PHE A 234 -10.26 1.73 -26.55
N GLY A 235 -9.45 0.86 -27.13
CA GLY A 235 -9.97 -0.16 -28.03
C GLY A 235 -10.82 -1.09 -27.16
N LEU A 236 -12.12 -0.97 -27.23
CA LEU A 236 -13.05 -1.99 -26.80
C LEU A 236 -12.74 -3.22 -27.66
N LEU A 237 -12.13 -4.23 -27.06
CA LEU A 237 -12.13 -5.58 -27.63
C LEU A 237 -13.56 -6.12 -27.46
N SER A 238 -14.24 -6.20 -28.59
CA SER A 238 -15.43 -7.01 -28.83
C SER A 238 -15.14 -8.48 -28.59
#